data_07bce67953f062eb2be2ddd94217e748
#
_entry.id   07bce67953f062eb2be2ddd94217e748
#
_cell.length_a   1.000
_cell.length_b   1.000
_cell.length_c   1.000
_cell.angle_alpha   90.00
_cell.angle_beta   90.00
_cell.angle_gamma   90.00
#
_symmetry.space_group_name_H-M   'P 1'
#
loop_
_entity.id
_entity.type
_entity.pdbx_description
1 polymer ?
#
loop_
_entity_poly.entity_id
_entity_poly.type
_entity_poly.pdbx_seq_one_letter_code
_entity_poly.pdbx_strand_id
1 'polypeptide(L)'
;GLGDIGQHFPNTDKKYKNISSLILLKKVFELLKKSGYKIINIDTMLIAKEPKISPYIEKMKKEISKIIGTRNISIKATTNEGIGDIGKGKAICAYTVCLVENVQK
;
A
#
# COMPACT_ATOMS: atom_id res chain seq x y z
N GLY A 1 2.39 -15.07 3.23
CA GLY A 1 3.23 -15.72 2.24
C GLY A 1 2.53 -16.08 0.94
N LEU A 2 1.72 -15.17 0.39
CA LEU A 2 1.00 -15.45 -0.87
C LEU A 2 1.82 -15.14 -2.13
N GLY A 3 3.06 -14.71 -1.98
CA GLY A 3 3.93 -14.41 -3.10
C GLY A 3 3.83 -12.97 -3.59
N ASP A 4 4.30 -12.73 -4.81
CA ASP A 4 4.38 -11.41 -5.39
C ASP A 4 3.02 -10.97 -5.96
N ILE A 5 2.76 -9.67 -5.88
CA ILE A 5 1.52 -9.08 -6.39
C ILE A 5 1.34 -9.33 -7.89
N GLY A 6 2.42 -9.35 -8.66
CA GLY A 6 2.37 -9.63 -10.09
C GLY A 6 1.93 -11.04 -10.43
N GLN A 7 2.06 -11.99 -9.50
CA GLN A 7 1.56 -13.36 -9.69
C GLN A 7 0.04 -13.43 -9.63
N HIS A 8 -0.58 -12.58 -8.81
CA HIS A 8 -2.04 -12.52 -8.63
C HIS A 8 -2.71 -11.56 -9.61
N PHE A 9 -2.02 -10.48 -9.97
CA PHE A 9 -2.54 -9.42 -10.82
C PHE A 9 -1.51 -9.07 -11.89
N PRO A 10 -1.27 -9.97 -12.87
CA PRO A 10 -0.25 -9.74 -13.89
C PRO A 10 -0.61 -8.54 -14.76
N ASN A 11 0.39 -7.70 -15.05
CA ASN A 11 0.21 -6.54 -15.91
C ASN A 11 -0.08 -6.90 -17.37
N THR A 12 0.13 -8.17 -17.74
CA THR A 12 -0.22 -8.70 -19.07
C THR A 12 -1.72 -8.92 -19.23
N ASP A 13 -2.49 -8.98 -18.14
CA ASP A 13 -3.94 -9.13 -18.18
C ASP A 13 -4.58 -7.76 -18.38
N LYS A 14 -5.37 -7.62 -19.43
CA LYS A 14 -5.99 -6.34 -19.81
C LYS A 14 -6.90 -5.76 -18.73
N LYS A 15 -7.52 -6.61 -17.91
CA LYS A 15 -8.41 -6.13 -16.83
C LYS A 15 -7.67 -5.37 -15.73
N TYR A 16 -6.34 -5.52 -15.62
CA TYR A 16 -5.52 -4.81 -14.64
C TYR A 16 -4.80 -3.60 -15.24
N LYS A 17 -4.90 -3.37 -16.52
CA LYS A 17 -4.28 -2.23 -17.18
C LYS A 17 -4.95 -0.94 -16.70
N ASN A 18 -4.13 0.00 -16.22
CA ASN A 18 -4.58 1.30 -15.70
C ASN A 18 -5.60 1.20 -14.57
N ILE A 19 -5.62 0.06 -13.87
CA ILE A 19 -6.52 -0.14 -12.73
C ILE A 19 -6.09 0.77 -11.57
N SER A 20 -7.08 1.32 -10.84
CA SER A 20 -6.82 2.09 -9.62
C SER A 20 -6.13 1.23 -8.57
N SER A 21 -5.11 1.80 -7.92
CA SER A 21 -4.41 1.13 -6.81
C SER A 21 -5.34 0.78 -5.65
N LEU A 22 -6.40 1.56 -5.44
CA LEU A 22 -7.40 1.27 -4.41
C LEU A 22 -8.20 0.01 -4.73
N ILE A 23 -8.48 -0.23 -6.00
CA ILE A 23 -9.15 -1.47 -6.44
C ILE A 23 -8.23 -2.67 -6.23
N LEU A 24 -6.94 -2.53 -6.56
CA LEU A 24 -5.95 -3.58 -6.28
C LEU A 24 -5.84 -3.87 -4.79
N LEU A 25 -5.80 -2.84 -3.96
CA LEU A 25 -5.76 -2.99 -2.50
C LEU A 25 -6.96 -3.77 -1.99
N LYS A 26 -8.15 -3.46 -2.50
CA LYS A 26 -9.38 -4.18 -2.14
C LYS A 26 -9.28 -5.66 -2.48
N LYS A 27 -8.76 -5.98 -3.66
CA LYS A 27 -8.59 -7.38 -4.10
C LYS A 27 -7.56 -8.11 -3.24
N VAL A 28 -6.46 -7.46 -2.89
CA VAL A 28 -5.45 -8.02 -1.99
C VAL A 28 -6.05 -8.29 -0.62
N PHE A 29 -6.85 -7.35 -0.10
CA PHE A 29 -7.53 -7.51 1.18
C PHE A 29 -8.52 -8.68 1.16
N GLU A 30 -9.24 -8.87 0.08
CA GLU A 30 -10.15 -10.00 -0.09
C GLU A 30 -9.40 -11.34 -0.05
N LEU A 31 -8.23 -11.40 -0.69
CA LEU A 31 -7.36 -12.59 -0.63
C LEU A 31 -6.91 -12.87 0.80
N LEU A 32 -6.53 -11.83 1.53
CA LEU A 32 -6.09 -11.94 2.90
C LEU A 32 -7.20 -12.48 3.80
N LYS A 33 -8.40 -11.93 3.69
CA LYS A 33 -9.59 -12.40 4.42
C LYS A 33 -9.90 -13.85 4.10
N LYS A 34 -9.87 -14.20 2.82
CA LYS A 34 -10.14 -15.57 2.36
C LYS A 34 -9.14 -16.56 2.93
N SER A 35 -7.91 -16.11 3.18
CA SER A 35 -6.85 -16.92 3.80
C SER A 35 -6.96 -16.99 5.33
N GLY A 36 -7.97 -16.34 5.92
CA GLY A 36 -8.23 -16.41 7.35
C GLY A 36 -7.48 -15.41 8.20
N TYR A 37 -7.07 -14.27 7.62
CA TYR A 37 -6.33 -13.24 8.34
C TYR A 37 -7.10 -11.93 8.40
N LYS A 38 -6.83 -11.16 9.44
CA LYS A 38 -7.29 -9.77 9.51
C LYS A 38 -6.09 -8.86 9.77
N ILE A 39 -6.18 -7.63 9.30
CA ILE A 39 -5.12 -6.63 9.49
C ILE A 39 -5.30 -5.96 10.84
N ILE A 40 -4.23 -5.94 11.64
CA ILE A 40 -4.20 -5.29 12.96
C ILE A 40 -3.67 -3.87 12.83
N ASN A 41 -2.53 -3.69 12.18
CA ASN A 41 -1.99 -2.35 11.91
C ASN A 41 -1.13 -2.35 10.65
N ILE A 42 -0.90 -1.15 10.15
CA ILE A 42 -0.02 -0.91 9.01
C ILE A 42 0.88 0.28 9.36
N ASP A 43 2.16 0.16 9.06
CA ASP A 43 3.13 1.24 9.16
C ASP A 43 3.83 1.39 7.81
N THR A 44 3.74 2.58 7.22
CA THR A 44 4.24 2.87 5.89
C THR A 44 5.18 4.06 5.89
N MET A 45 6.29 3.92 5.19
CA MET A 45 7.23 5.00 4.89
C MET A 45 7.22 5.27 3.40
N LEU A 46 6.93 6.51 3.01
CA LEU A 46 7.01 6.96 1.62
C LEU A 46 8.25 7.83 1.45
N ILE A 47 9.00 7.56 0.39
CA ILE A 47 10.18 8.35 0.03
C ILE A 47 9.94 8.94 -1.35
N ALA A 48 9.86 10.26 -1.42
CA ALA A 48 9.57 10.96 -2.67
C ALA A 48 10.07 12.40 -2.59
N LYS A 49 10.57 12.92 -3.72
CA LYS A 49 10.86 14.34 -3.85
C LYS A 49 9.55 15.12 -4.02
N GLU A 50 8.70 14.66 -4.90
CA GLU A 50 7.42 15.26 -5.25
C GLU A 50 6.41 14.16 -5.58
N PRO A 51 5.11 14.37 -5.34
CA PRO A 51 4.52 15.52 -4.65
C PRO A 51 4.83 15.51 -3.16
N LYS A 52 4.63 16.66 -2.50
CA LYS A 52 4.72 16.73 -1.05
C LYS A 52 3.57 15.91 -0.44
N ILE A 53 3.91 14.91 0.35
CA ILE A 53 2.93 13.90 0.81
C ILE A 53 2.16 14.37 2.04
N SER A 54 2.79 15.15 2.93
CA SER A 54 2.20 15.55 4.21
C SER A 54 0.76 16.06 4.12
N PRO A 55 0.38 16.93 3.16
CA PRO A 55 -0.99 17.42 3.09
C PRO A 55 -2.01 16.35 2.77
N TYR A 56 -1.61 15.21 2.26
CA TYR A 56 -2.49 14.15 1.79
C TYR A 56 -2.59 12.96 2.73
N ILE A 57 -1.76 12.91 3.79
CA ILE A 57 -1.66 11.74 4.67
C ILE A 57 -3.00 11.37 5.28
N GLU A 58 -3.73 12.33 5.83
CA GLU A 58 -5.02 12.05 6.47
C GLU A 58 -6.05 11.50 5.49
N LYS A 59 -6.09 12.04 4.28
CA LYS A 59 -6.98 11.55 3.23
C LYS A 59 -6.59 10.13 2.80
N MET A 60 -5.29 9.87 2.65
CA MET A 60 -4.77 8.55 2.30
C MET A 60 -5.16 7.52 3.35
N LYS A 61 -4.97 7.83 4.64
CA LYS A 61 -5.34 6.96 5.75
C LYS A 61 -6.84 6.65 5.72
N LYS A 62 -7.66 7.65 5.48
CA LYS A 62 -9.11 7.50 5.42
C LYS A 62 -9.53 6.55 4.29
N GLU A 63 -8.98 6.73 3.10
CA GLU A 63 -9.29 5.90 1.95
C GLU A 63 -8.84 4.44 2.14
N ILE A 64 -7.64 4.25 2.68
CA ILE A 64 -7.12 2.91 2.97
C ILE A 64 -7.95 2.24 4.07
N SER A 65 -8.26 2.97 5.14
CA SER A 65 -9.06 2.48 6.26
C SER A 65 -10.44 1.95 5.84
N LYS A 66 -11.08 2.60 4.89
CA LYS A 66 -12.37 2.15 4.35
C LYS A 66 -12.26 0.76 3.70
N ILE A 67 -11.12 0.46 3.11
CA ILE A 67 -10.91 -0.80 2.40
C ILE A 67 -10.52 -1.92 3.35
N ILE A 68 -9.57 -1.66 4.25
CA ILE A 68 -8.96 -2.70 5.09
C ILE A 68 -9.60 -2.86 6.47
N GLY A 69 -10.52 -1.95 6.84
CA GLY A 69 -11.31 -2.09 8.05
C GLY A 69 -10.61 -1.76 9.37
N THR A 70 -9.42 -1.18 9.34
CA THR A 70 -8.73 -0.69 10.54
C THR A 70 -8.28 0.75 10.38
N ARG A 71 -8.27 1.49 11.49
CA ARG A 71 -7.74 2.86 11.55
C ARG A 71 -6.30 2.91 12.03
N ASN A 72 -5.73 1.75 12.38
CA ASN A 72 -4.35 1.65 12.89
C ASN A 72 -3.38 1.71 11.72
N ILE A 73 -3.30 2.86 11.09
CA ILE A 73 -2.47 3.12 9.92
C ILE A 73 -1.57 4.30 10.22
N SER A 74 -0.26 4.10 10.09
CA SER A 74 0.73 5.17 10.16
C SER A 74 1.35 5.35 8.79
N ILE A 75 1.35 6.58 8.29
CA ILE A 75 1.99 6.94 7.03
C ILE A 75 2.98 8.06 7.32
N LYS A 76 4.27 7.78 7.06
CA LYS A 76 5.36 8.75 7.20
C LYS A 76 5.91 9.06 5.83
N ALA A 77 6.36 10.27 5.63
CA ALA A 77 6.94 10.70 4.35
C ALA A 77 8.26 11.41 4.59
N THR A 78 9.22 11.15 3.73
CA THR A 78 10.53 11.79 3.76
C THR A 78 11.04 11.99 2.33
N THR A 79 12.11 12.77 2.20
CA THR A 79 12.82 12.90 0.93
C THR A 79 14.10 12.04 0.97
N ASN A 80 14.73 11.88 -0.19
CA ASN A 80 16.02 11.18 -0.29
C ASN A 80 17.19 12.16 -0.39
N GLU A 81 17.01 13.39 0.12
CA GLU A 81 18.03 14.45 0.16
C GLU A 81 18.66 14.74 -1.20
N GLY A 82 17.88 14.63 -2.28
CA GLY A 82 18.36 14.88 -3.63
C GLY A 82 19.23 13.78 -4.24
N ILE A 83 19.38 12.65 -3.54
CA ILE A 83 20.28 11.56 -3.97
C ILE A 83 19.49 10.51 -4.76
N GLY A 84 20.09 10.04 -5.86
CA GLY A 84 19.55 8.97 -6.68
C GLY A 84 18.31 9.37 -7.47
N ASP A 85 17.65 8.39 -8.08
CA ASP A 85 16.47 8.63 -8.92
C ASP A 85 15.29 9.14 -8.09
N ILE A 86 15.13 8.66 -6.87
CA ILE A 86 14.09 9.13 -5.96
C ILE A 86 14.33 10.60 -5.60
N GLY A 87 15.55 10.95 -5.23
CA GLY A 87 15.93 12.31 -4.87
C GLY A 87 15.81 13.30 -6.03
N LYS A 88 15.89 12.81 -7.26
CA LYS A 88 15.75 13.61 -8.48
C LYS A 88 14.29 13.68 -8.97
N GLY A 89 13.38 13.06 -8.27
CA GLY A 89 11.96 13.04 -8.64
C GLY A 89 11.60 12.06 -9.74
N LYS A 90 12.47 11.11 -10.06
CA LYS A 90 12.23 10.11 -11.11
C LYS A 90 11.51 8.87 -10.62
N ALA A 91 11.46 8.67 -9.31
CA ALA A 91 10.84 7.49 -8.69
C ALA A 91 10.32 7.82 -7.31
N ILE A 92 9.34 7.03 -6.85
CA ILE A 92 8.77 7.05 -5.51
C ILE A 92 8.94 5.66 -4.92
N CYS A 93 9.32 5.58 -3.64
CA CYS A 93 9.46 4.32 -2.95
C CYS A 93 8.50 4.26 -1.77
N ALA A 94 7.89 3.11 -1.54
CA ALA A 94 7.06 2.86 -0.38
C ALA A 94 7.51 1.57 0.30
N TYR A 95 7.72 1.65 1.62
CA TYR A 95 7.98 0.48 2.47
C TYR A 95 6.84 0.33 3.44
N THR A 96 6.27 -0.86 3.54
CA THR A 96 5.14 -1.11 4.42
C THR A 96 5.38 -2.36 5.24
N VAL A 97 5.09 -2.26 6.56
CA VAL A 97 5.03 -3.41 7.46
C VAL A 97 3.60 -3.53 7.95
N CYS A 98 3.07 -4.73 7.89
CA CYS A 98 1.69 -5.01 8.26
C CYS A 98 1.66 -6.14 9.28
N LEU A 99 0.98 -5.90 10.41
CA LEU A 99 0.71 -6.96 11.38
C LEU A 99 -0.65 -7.55 11.08
N VAL A 100 -0.69 -8.87 10.96
CA VAL A 100 -1.93 -9.60 10.72
C VAL A 100 -2.15 -10.63 11.79
N GLU A 101 -3.42 -10.99 12.03
CA GLU A 101 -3.82 -12.01 12.98
C GLU A 101 -4.57 -13.09 12.24
N ASN A 102 -4.23 -14.36 12.54
CA ASN A 102 -4.97 -15.50 12.02
C ASN A 102 -6.28 -15.62 12.81
N VAL A 103 -7.40 -15.44 12.12
CA VAL A 103 -8.74 -15.52 12.72
C VAL A 103 -9.49 -16.78 12.29
N GLN A 104 -8.87 -17.60 11.49
CA GLN A 104 -9.44 -18.89 11.08
C GLN A 104 -9.22 -19.92 12.18
N LYS A 105 -10.29 -20.51 12.63
CA LYS A 105 -10.24 -21.57 13.64
C LYS A 105 -10.35 -22.94 13.01
#